data_557a78a7297b4323f3e8c387354f405c
#
_entry.id   557a78a7297b4323f3e8c387354f405c
#
_cell.length_a   1.000
_cell.length_b   1.000
_cell.length_c   1.000
_cell.angle_alpha   90.00
_cell.angle_beta   90.00
_cell.angle_gamma   90.00
#
_symmetry.space_group_name_H-M   'P 1'
#
loop_
_entity.id
_entity.type
_entity.pdbx_description
1 polymer ?
#
loop_
_entity_poly.entity_id
_entity_poly.type
_entity_poly.pdbx_seq_one_letter_code
_entity_poly.pdbx_strand_id
1 'polypeptide(L)'
;MSRVYDFLRGLDVGNVVRTYWFLFFIEFPRYYLLEYGVLAYRAMTANSRGRKRTLARWLLEQDHPLVSILVPGKNEGKNIFKLVTTLREQTYQNFEIIVIDDGSDDETPLICRDLERAHYISKYLRCDLRGGKASATNFGANMAQGKYLICLDADSSLDRQAIENVLIPFYLDPKVKAVGGCVLVRNYKDTICSSLQGYEYLKRIQVGRLVTAQLGIYHIISGAFGAFDAETLKQVGYWDIGPGLDGDITQKVRKAGHRVAFAHDAVCLTNVPTKWYKLYHQRVRWSRSLVRFRLRKHLDILLPNRNWNFANFVSNMESIFYDCILNFIWWFYIINLVFIFHASFLEVFMLGYLLRIAINIIGWGLVRLVSERKHETLWFLRYIVLMPAYTGWFLRFARTAAQLGELFFFRSYKDNWNPYKTSRSAQLEHI
;
A
#
# COMPACT_ATOMS: atom_id res chain seq x y z
N MET A 1 42.36 -2.13 -15.94
CA MET A 1 41.69 -1.54 -17.13
C MET A 1 41.53 -2.53 -18.28
N SER A 2 42.50 -3.42 -18.57
CA SER A 2 42.41 -4.39 -19.68
C SER A 2 41.20 -5.34 -19.56
N ARG A 3 40.96 -5.92 -18.39
CA ARG A 3 39.83 -6.89 -18.16
C ARG A 3 38.44 -6.29 -18.39
N VAL A 4 38.23 -5.04 -17.96
CA VAL A 4 36.96 -4.33 -18.20
C VAL A 4 36.76 -4.10 -19.71
N TYR A 5 37.81 -3.73 -20.38
CA TYR A 5 37.79 -3.50 -21.83
C TYR A 5 37.54 -4.79 -22.62
N ASP A 6 38.19 -5.91 -22.22
CA ASP A 6 38.01 -7.22 -22.84
C ASP A 6 36.61 -7.78 -22.59
N PHE A 7 36.06 -7.57 -21.36
CA PHE A 7 34.69 -7.89 -21.02
C PHE A 7 33.69 -7.08 -21.90
N LEU A 8 33.90 -5.77 -22.00
CA LEU A 8 33.02 -4.91 -22.80
C LEU A 8 33.10 -5.23 -24.33
N ARG A 9 34.26 -5.63 -24.82
CA ARG A 9 34.41 -6.08 -26.22
C ARG A 9 33.72 -7.40 -26.53
N GLY A 10 33.62 -8.29 -25.55
CA GLY A 10 32.91 -9.57 -25.67
C GLY A 10 31.40 -9.46 -25.47
N LEU A 11 30.87 -8.26 -25.16
CA LEU A 11 29.43 -8.04 -24.97
C LEU A 11 28.74 -7.87 -26.33
N ASP A 12 28.14 -8.95 -26.82
CA ASP A 12 27.07 -8.84 -27.80
C ASP A 12 25.71 -8.66 -27.09
N VAL A 13 24.70 -8.22 -27.86
CA VAL A 13 23.33 -8.01 -27.33
C VAL A 13 22.76 -9.30 -26.75
N GLY A 14 23.04 -10.45 -27.37
CA GLY A 14 22.57 -11.75 -26.91
C GLY A 14 23.15 -12.14 -25.55
N ASN A 15 24.45 -11.91 -25.36
CA ASN A 15 25.11 -12.17 -24.07
C ASN A 15 24.62 -11.25 -22.96
N VAL A 16 24.39 -9.96 -23.25
CA VAL A 16 23.78 -9.02 -22.29
C VAL A 16 22.40 -9.48 -21.89
N VAL A 17 21.53 -9.84 -22.83
CA VAL A 17 20.16 -10.30 -22.55
C VAL A 17 20.18 -11.61 -21.76
N ARG A 18 21.06 -12.56 -22.08
CA ARG A 18 21.20 -13.82 -21.31
C ARG A 18 21.71 -13.58 -19.90
N THR A 19 22.72 -12.74 -19.73
CA THR A 19 23.29 -12.43 -18.41
C THR A 19 22.28 -11.72 -17.51
N TYR A 20 21.53 -10.78 -18.06
CA TYR A 20 20.54 -10.00 -17.30
C TYR A 20 19.11 -10.44 -17.59
N TRP A 21 18.91 -11.72 -17.88
CA TRP A 21 17.59 -12.29 -18.21
C TRP A 21 16.51 -11.97 -17.18
N PHE A 22 16.87 -11.94 -15.89
CA PHE A 22 15.95 -11.60 -14.82
C PHE A 22 15.38 -10.18 -14.98
N LEU A 23 16.24 -9.24 -15.35
CA LEU A 23 15.84 -7.86 -15.61
C LEU A 23 14.97 -7.75 -16.86
N PHE A 24 15.39 -8.35 -17.98
CA PHE A 24 14.73 -8.17 -19.28
C PHE A 24 13.44 -8.97 -19.42
N PHE A 25 13.35 -10.18 -18.87
CA PHE A 25 12.18 -11.04 -19.04
C PHE A 25 11.19 -11.02 -17.88
N ILE A 26 11.60 -10.57 -16.69
CA ILE A 26 10.73 -10.55 -15.52
C ILE A 26 10.41 -9.13 -15.08
N GLU A 27 11.44 -8.35 -14.69
CA GLU A 27 11.20 -7.03 -14.11
C GLU A 27 10.73 -6.00 -15.15
N PHE A 28 11.40 -5.91 -16.29
CA PHE A 28 11.10 -4.89 -17.30
C PHE A 28 9.70 -5.07 -17.92
N PRO A 29 9.25 -6.27 -18.36
CA PRO A 29 7.90 -6.45 -18.88
C PRO A 29 6.81 -6.08 -17.87
N ARG A 30 6.97 -6.51 -16.59
CA ARG A 30 5.94 -6.31 -15.57
C ARG A 30 5.87 -4.88 -15.05
N TYR A 31 7.02 -4.28 -14.74
CA TYR A 31 7.06 -2.99 -14.05
C TYR A 31 7.26 -1.79 -14.96
N TYR A 32 7.43 -2.02 -16.27
CA TYR A 32 7.63 -0.94 -17.22
C TYR A 32 6.77 -1.10 -18.47
N LEU A 33 6.93 -2.17 -19.27
CA LEU A 33 6.14 -2.34 -20.50
C LEU A 33 4.64 -2.38 -20.22
N LEU A 34 4.20 -3.22 -19.28
CA LEU A 34 2.80 -3.33 -18.92
C LEU A 34 2.26 -2.00 -18.37
N GLU A 35 3.04 -1.31 -17.54
CA GLU A 35 2.62 -0.03 -16.97
C GLU A 35 2.50 1.06 -18.04
N TYR A 36 3.45 1.18 -18.96
CA TYR A 36 3.35 2.10 -20.10
C TYR A 36 2.17 1.75 -21.00
N GLY A 37 1.96 0.48 -21.30
CA GLY A 37 0.81 0.01 -22.10
C GLY A 37 -0.53 0.40 -21.46
N VAL A 38 -0.68 0.18 -20.16
CA VAL A 38 -1.90 0.57 -19.43
C VAL A 38 -2.06 2.08 -19.39
N LEU A 39 -1.01 2.85 -19.19
CA LEU A 39 -1.09 4.32 -19.19
C LEU A 39 -1.41 4.86 -20.59
N ALA A 40 -0.86 4.29 -21.65
CA ALA A 40 -1.22 4.63 -23.03
C ALA A 40 -2.71 4.36 -23.31
N TYR A 41 -3.21 3.18 -22.93
CA TYR A 41 -4.64 2.87 -23.02
C TYR A 41 -5.49 3.86 -22.23
N ARG A 42 -5.06 4.24 -21.02
CA ARG A 42 -5.75 5.29 -20.23
C ARG A 42 -5.74 6.65 -20.92
N ALA A 43 -4.65 7.02 -21.57
CA ALA A 43 -4.58 8.28 -22.33
C ALA A 43 -5.56 8.25 -23.52
N MET A 44 -5.61 7.16 -24.28
CA MET A 44 -6.55 6.98 -25.40
C MET A 44 -8.01 7.04 -24.96
N THR A 45 -8.34 6.57 -23.76
CA THR A 45 -9.71 6.54 -23.23
C THR A 45 -10.03 7.72 -22.31
N ALA A 46 -9.17 8.75 -22.24
CA ALA A 46 -9.30 9.86 -21.29
C ALA A 46 -10.63 10.60 -21.40
N ASN A 47 -11.07 10.93 -22.61
CA ASN A 47 -12.33 11.67 -22.84
C ASN A 47 -13.57 10.88 -22.37
N SER A 48 -13.62 9.58 -22.67
CA SER A 48 -14.73 8.73 -22.24
C SER A 48 -14.75 8.58 -20.70
N ARG A 49 -13.58 8.38 -20.09
CA ARG A 49 -13.45 8.31 -18.62
C ARG A 49 -13.79 9.64 -17.96
N GLY A 50 -13.39 10.78 -18.55
CA GLY A 50 -13.75 12.10 -18.07
C GLY A 50 -15.25 12.29 -17.99
N ARG A 51 -15.99 11.99 -19.07
CA ARG A 51 -17.45 12.08 -19.10
C ARG A 51 -18.12 11.20 -18.03
N LYS A 52 -17.70 9.95 -17.91
CA LYS A 52 -18.22 9.03 -16.87
C LYS A 52 -17.93 9.56 -15.47
N ARG A 53 -16.76 10.13 -15.24
CA ARG A 53 -16.39 10.72 -13.95
C ARG A 53 -17.23 11.94 -13.60
N THR A 54 -17.48 12.83 -14.56
CA THR A 54 -18.38 13.98 -14.36
C THR A 54 -19.78 13.53 -13.97
N LEU A 55 -20.32 12.50 -14.65
CA LEU A 55 -21.61 11.91 -14.28
C LEU A 55 -21.59 11.30 -12.87
N ALA A 56 -20.55 10.55 -12.55
CA ALA A 56 -20.42 9.94 -11.21
C ALA A 56 -20.31 10.99 -10.10
N ARG A 57 -19.61 12.11 -10.36
CA ARG A 57 -19.52 13.23 -9.43
C ARG A 57 -20.91 13.88 -9.23
N TRP A 58 -21.64 14.10 -10.30
CA TRP A 58 -23.01 14.62 -10.21
C TRP A 58 -23.93 13.69 -9.42
N LEU A 59 -23.85 12.37 -9.65
CA LEU A 59 -24.61 11.38 -8.87
C LEU A 59 -24.24 11.40 -7.38
N LEU A 60 -22.96 11.53 -7.04
CA LEU A 60 -22.49 11.68 -5.66
C LEU A 60 -23.05 12.96 -5.01
N GLU A 61 -23.08 14.07 -5.74
CA GLU A 61 -23.64 15.34 -5.25
C GLU A 61 -25.16 15.22 -5.00
N GLN A 62 -25.90 14.50 -5.85
CA GLN A 62 -27.35 14.28 -5.67
C GLN A 62 -27.65 13.33 -4.49
N ASP A 63 -26.90 12.22 -4.36
CA ASP A 63 -27.09 11.24 -3.26
C ASP A 63 -26.61 11.80 -1.92
N HIS A 64 -25.58 12.62 -1.95
CA HIS A 64 -24.93 13.29 -0.80
C HIS A 64 -24.88 12.43 0.46
N PRO A 65 -24.34 11.17 0.41
CA PRO A 65 -24.44 10.22 1.48
C PRO A 65 -23.62 10.64 2.71
N LEU A 66 -24.09 10.29 3.90
CA LEU A 66 -23.29 10.42 5.11
C LEU A 66 -22.07 9.46 5.02
N VAL A 67 -20.90 9.96 5.37
CA VAL A 67 -19.64 9.22 5.41
C VAL A 67 -19.11 9.17 6.85
N SER A 68 -18.76 8.00 7.37
CA SER A 68 -18.13 7.89 8.67
C SER A 68 -16.62 7.75 8.52
N ILE A 69 -15.87 8.70 9.07
CA ILE A 69 -14.41 8.70 9.08
C ILE A 69 -13.93 8.08 10.38
N LEU A 70 -13.31 6.89 10.29
CA LEU A 70 -12.79 6.15 11.42
C LEU A 70 -11.30 6.45 11.60
N VAL A 71 -10.93 6.95 12.77
CA VAL A 71 -9.55 7.32 13.12
C VAL A 71 -9.11 6.52 14.35
N PRO A 72 -8.65 5.27 14.19
CA PRO A 72 -8.09 4.51 15.29
C PRO A 72 -6.67 4.99 15.61
N GLY A 73 -6.34 5.15 16.90
CA GLY A 73 -5.01 5.57 17.32
C GLY A 73 -4.69 5.21 18.75
N LYS A 74 -3.39 5.14 19.06
CA LYS A 74 -2.86 5.08 20.43
C LYS A 74 -1.72 6.07 20.55
N ASN A 75 -1.82 6.99 21.53
CA ASN A 75 -0.82 8.04 21.78
C ASN A 75 -0.64 8.99 20.57
N GLU A 76 -1.77 9.37 19.95
CA GLU A 76 -1.80 10.13 18.70
C GLU A 76 -2.53 11.50 18.83
N GLY A 77 -2.78 11.98 20.03
CA GLY A 77 -3.61 13.18 20.28
C GLY A 77 -3.22 14.40 19.45
N LYS A 78 -1.93 14.71 19.35
CA LYS A 78 -1.40 15.85 18.56
C LYS A 78 -1.62 15.65 17.04
N ASN A 79 -1.52 14.42 16.56
CA ASN A 79 -1.75 14.08 15.17
C ASN A 79 -3.24 14.10 14.84
N ILE A 80 -4.09 13.59 15.75
CA ILE A 80 -5.56 13.64 15.62
C ILE A 80 -6.03 15.08 15.50
N PHE A 81 -5.55 16.00 16.33
CA PHE A 81 -5.89 17.42 16.21
C PHE A 81 -5.57 17.99 14.82
N LYS A 82 -4.36 17.71 14.31
CA LYS A 82 -3.96 18.14 12.95
C LYS A 82 -4.82 17.53 11.87
N LEU A 83 -5.10 16.22 11.95
CA LEU A 83 -5.94 15.52 10.97
C LEU A 83 -7.33 16.13 10.94
N VAL A 84 -7.98 16.30 12.09
CA VAL A 84 -9.33 16.86 12.20
C VAL A 84 -9.39 18.28 11.61
N THR A 85 -8.37 19.10 11.83
CA THR A 85 -8.27 20.43 11.22
C THR A 85 -8.25 20.33 9.69
N THR A 86 -7.48 19.41 9.10
CA THR A 86 -7.43 19.23 7.63
C THR A 86 -8.73 18.66 7.05
N LEU A 87 -9.47 17.88 7.83
CA LEU A 87 -10.76 17.35 7.40
C LEU A 87 -11.81 18.46 7.21
N ARG A 88 -11.75 19.54 7.97
CA ARG A 88 -12.63 20.70 7.80
C ARG A 88 -12.42 21.47 6.49
N GLU A 89 -11.26 21.28 5.85
CA GLU A 89 -10.94 21.89 4.56
C GLU A 89 -11.36 21.04 3.36
N GLN A 90 -11.97 19.87 3.58
CA GLN A 90 -12.42 19.00 2.50
C GLN A 90 -13.57 19.63 1.71
N THR A 91 -13.65 19.37 0.40
CA THR A 91 -14.77 19.83 -0.44
C THR A 91 -16.06 19.09 -0.12
N TYR A 92 -15.97 17.83 0.26
CA TYR A 92 -17.11 17.04 0.73
C TYR A 92 -17.25 17.18 2.25
N GLN A 93 -18.41 17.63 2.74
CA GLN A 93 -18.63 17.99 4.15
C GLN A 93 -19.67 17.11 4.88
N ASN A 94 -20.42 16.25 4.17
CA ASN A 94 -21.40 15.39 4.83
C ASN A 94 -20.74 14.14 5.43
N PHE A 95 -19.99 14.34 6.51
CA PHE A 95 -19.32 13.25 7.23
C PHE A 95 -19.38 13.41 8.75
N GLU A 96 -19.32 12.30 9.44
CA GLU A 96 -19.02 12.21 10.87
C GLU A 96 -17.59 11.73 11.09
N ILE A 97 -16.94 12.24 12.13
CA ILE A 97 -15.59 11.81 12.54
C ILE A 97 -15.70 11.03 13.83
N ILE A 98 -15.28 9.76 13.81
CA ILE A 98 -15.24 8.87 14.96
C ILE A 98 -13.77 8.58 15.29
N VAL A 99 -13.30 9.10 16.41
CA VAL A 99 -11.97 8.83 16.92
C VAL A 99 -12.03 7.66 17.90
N ILE A 100 -11.18 6.65 17.68
CA ILE A 100 -11.13 5.45 18.51
C ILE A 100 -9.75 5.35 19.18
N ASP A 101 -9.72 5.58 20.48
CA ASP A 101 -8.54 5.48 21.32
C ASP A 101 -8.32 4.04 21.78
N ASP A 102 -7.25 3.39 21.31
CA ASP A 102 -6.87 2.02 21.64
C ASP A 102 -5.99 1.96 22.91
N GLY A 103 -6.49 2.53 24.00
CA GLY A 103 -5.84 2.48 25.30
C GLY A 103 -4.61 3.40 25.40
N SER A 104 -4.76 4.68 25.06
CA SER A 104 -3.70 5.69 25.24
C SER A 104 -3.40 5.96 26.69
N ASP A 105 -2.13 6.21 26.97
CA ASP A 105 -1.55 6.51 28.27
C ASP A 105 -0.89 7.92 28.34
N ASP A 106 -1.12 8.73 27.29
CA ASP A 106 -0.66 10.13 27.17
C ASP A 106 -1.84 11.14 27.22
N GLU A 107 -1.65 12.33 26.67
CA GLU A 107 -2.65 13.42 26.60
C GLU A 107 -3.78 13.14 25.58
N THR A 108 -3.73 12.06 24.79
CA THR A 108 -4.72 11.75 23.74
C THR A 108 -6.16 11.77 24.23
N PRO A 109 -6.51 11.15 25.39
CA PRO A 109 -7.89 11.16 25.90
C PRO A 109 -8.41 12.56 26.21
N LEU A 110 -7.56 13.45 26.71
CA LEU A 110 -7.94 14.84 27.03
C LEU A 110 -8.21 15.60 25.73
N ILE A 111 -7.27 15.56 24.79
CA ILE A 111 -7.39 16.22 23.48
C ILE A 111 -8.65 15.76 22.74
N CYS A 112 -8.93 14.46 22.73
CA CYS A 112 -10.10 13.94 22.01
C CYS A 112 -11.42 14.34 22.66
N ARG A 113 -11.52 14.40 24.01
CA ARG A 113 -12.70 14.90 24.70
C ARG A 113 -12.95 16.39 24.44
N ASP A 114 -11.89 17.19 24.38
CA ASP A 114 -12.01 18.61 24.06
C ASP A 114 -12.43 18.82 22.61
N LEU A 115 -11.93 18.02 21.66
CA LEU A 115 -12.37 18.01 20.27
C LEU A 115 -13.85 17.63 20.12
N GLU A 116 -14.32 16.66 20.90
CA GLU A 116 -15.73 16.24 20.91
C GLU A 116 -16.63 17.34 21.48
N ARG A 117 -16.27 17.94 22.65
CA ARG A 117 -17.00 19.05 23.26
C ARG A 117 -17.08 20.27 22.34
N ALA A 118 -16.01 20.53 21.60
CA ALA A 118 -15.94 21.64 20.65
C ALA A 118 -16.59 21.31 19.27
N HIS A 119 -17.24 20.16 19.13
CA HIS A 119 -17.86 19.67 17.88
C HIS A 119 -16.91 19.58 16.67
N TYR A 120 -15.61 19.32 16.94
CA TYR A 120 -14.64 19.05 15.90
C TYR A 120 -14.69 17.58 15.45
N ILE A 121 -15.07 16.69 16.35
CA ILE A 121 -15.33 15.27 16.06
C ILE A 121 -16.75 14.92 16.53
N SER A 122 -17.35 13.93 15.87
CA SER A 122 -18.72 13.52 16.17
C SER A 122 -18.81 12.57 17.37
N LYS A 123 -17.80 11.70 17.52
CA LYS A 123 -17.72 10.73 18.62
C LYS A 123 -16.27 10.45 19.01
N TYR A 124 -16.02 10.41 20.32
CA TYR A 124 -14.82 9.84 20.90
C TYR A 124 -15.14 8.54 21.61
N LEU A 125 -14.50 7.46 21.12
CA LEU A 125 -14.64 6.11 21.69
C LEU A 125 -13.30 5.69 22.31
N ARG A 126 -13.33 5.17 23.54
CA ARG A 126 -12.14 4.70 24.22
C ARG A 126 -12.25 3.22 24.55
N CYS A 127 -11.22 2.47 24.21
CA CYS A 127 -10.95 1.12 24.69
C CYS A 127 -9.92 1.22 25.83
N ASP A 128 -10.27 0.86 27.05
CA ASP A 128 -9.32 0.94 28.18
C ASP A 128 -8.20 -0.10 28.03
N LEU A 129 -8.50 -1.22 27.44
CA LEU A 129 -7.50 -2.25 27.10
C LEU A 129 -7.16 -2.18 25.63
N ARG A 130 -5.87 -2.25 25.33
CA ARG A 130 -5.34 -2.23 23.97
C ARG A 130 -5.77 -3.50 23.21
N GLY A 131 -6.65 -3.34 22.21
CA GLY A 131 -7.12 -4.42 21.33
C GLY A 131 -6.40 -4.50 19.99
N GLY A 132 -5.61 -3.47 19.64
CA GLY A 132 -4.96 -3.29 18.34
C GLY A 132 -5.86 -2.61 17.30
N LYS A 133 -5.24 -2.16 16.20
CA LYS A 133 -5.90 -1.36 15.16
C LYS A 133 -7.19 -2.00 14.63
N ALA A 134 -7.21 -3.34 14.41
CA ALA A 134 -8.40 -4.05 13.93
C ALA A 134 -9.57 -3.92 14.89
N SER A 135 -9.32 -4.22 16.16
CA SER A 135 -10.36 -4.16 17.21
C SER A 135 -10.91 -2.74 17.35
N ALA A 136 -10.03 -1.74 17.41
CA ALA A 136 -10.42 -0.34 17.49
C ALA A 136 -11.23 0.08 16.26
N THR A 137 -10.77 -0.26 15.04
CA THR A 137 -11.51 0.06 13.80
C THR A 137 -12.89 -0.62 13.77
N ASN A 138 -12.98 -1.88 14.19
CA ASN A 138 -14.25 -2.61 14.26
C ASN A 138 -15.22 -1.97 15.26
N PHE A 139 -14.72 -1.52 16.41
CA PHE A 139 -15.53 -0.81 17.38
C PHE A 139 -16.11 0.48 16.80
N GLY A 140 -15.26 1.29 16.14
CA GLY A 140 -15.74 2.48 15.44
C GLY A 140 -16.71 2.19 14.31
N ALA A 141 -16.47 1.13 13.52
CA ALA A 141 -17.34 0.71 12.42
C ALA A 141 -18.75 0.30 12.88
N ASN A 142 -18.87 -0.33 14.05
CA ASN A 142 -20.17 -0.69 14.64
C ASN A 142 -20.95 0.53 15.17
N MET A 143 -20.26 1.64 15.45
CA MET A 143 -20.87 2.89 15.92
C MET A 143 -21.13 3.89 14.80
N ALA A 144 -20.67 3.59 13.60
CA ALA A 144 -20.78 4.43 12.41
C ALA A 144 -22.19 4.41 11.82
N GLN A 145 -22.63 5.56 11.30
CA GLN A 145 -23.96 5.75 10.70
C GLN A 145 -23.89 5.99 9.19
N GLY A 146 -22.67 6.20 8.66
CA GLY A 146 -22.47 6.52 7.26
C GLY A 146 -22.70 5.35 6.32
N LYS A 147 -23.19 5.68 5.11
CA LYS A 147 -23.28 4.73 3.99
C LYS A 147 -21.91 4.20 3.58
N TYR A 148 -20.88 5.02 3.68
CA TYR A 148 -19.49 4.65 3.43
C TYR A 148 -18.64 4.90 4.67
N LEU A 149 -17.72 3.96 4.93
CA LEU A 149 -16.75 4.04 6.01
C LEU A 149 -15.37 4.34 5.43
N ILE A 150 -14.73 5.41 5.89
CA ILE A 150 -13.36 5.76 5.52
C ILE A 150 -12.44 5.51 6.72
N CYS A 151 -11.43 4.65 6.54
CA CYS A 151 -10.38 4.44 7.54
C CYS A 151 -9.20 5.36 7.25
N LEU A 152 -8.77 6.11 8.26
CA LEU A 152 -7.60 7.00 8.21
C LEU A 152 -6.64 6.71 9.35
N ASP A 153 -5.33 6.75 9.07
CA ASP A 153 -4.33 6.78 10.13
C ASP A 153 -4.27 8.19 10.74
N ALA A 154 -4.11 8.27 12.05
CA ALA A 154 -4.12 9.54 12.79
C ALA A 154 -3.00 10.51 12.37
N ASP A 155 -1.87 10.00 11.86
CA ASP A 155 -0.72 10.80 11.38
C ASP A 155 -0.85 11.26 9.91
N SER A 156 -2.01 11.01 9.30
CA SER A 156 -2.29 11.36 7.91
C SER A 156 -2.76 12.81 7.74
N SER A 157 -2.65 13.33 6.51
CA SER A 157 -3.35 14.52 6.05
C SER A 157 -3.84 14.31 4.62
N LEU A 158 -4.97 14.91 4.29
CA LEU A 158 -5.64 14.72 3.02
C LEU A 158 -5.52 15.95 2.12
N ASP A 159 -5.45 15.75 0.82
CA ASP A 159 -5.70 16.81 -0.16
C ASP A 159 -7.17 17.22 -0.10
N ARG A 160 -7.49 18.49 -0.41
CA ARG A 160 -8.83 19.07 -0.20
C ARG A 160 -9.98 18.31 -0.86
N GLN A 161 -9.74 17.61 -1.95
CA GLN A 161 -10.75 16.82 -2.68
C GLN A 161 -10.64 15.31 -2.41
N ALA A 162 -9.85 14.89 -1.42
CA ALA A 162 -9.55 13.48 -1.24
C ALA A 162 -10.77 12.64 -0.87
N ILE A 163 -11.66 13.14 0.01
CA ILE A 163 -12.89 12.42 0.39
C ILE A 163 -13.82 12.30 -0.82
N GLU A 164 -14.07 13.37 -1.55
CA GLU A 164 -14.88 13.35 -2.77
C GLU A 164 -14.31 12.36 -3.79
N ASN A 165 -13.01 12.45 -4.06
CA ASN A 165 -12.33 11.61 -5.06
C ASN A 165 -12.34 10.11 -4.70
N VAL A 166 -12.28 9.74 -3.41
CA VAL A 166 -12.35 8.34 -3.00
C VAL A 166 -13.77 7.76 -3.09
N LEU A 167 -14.79 8.61 -3.08
CA LEU A 167 -16.19 8.20 -3.21
C LEU A 167 -16.63 8.01 -4.67
N ILE A 168 -16.06 8.75 -5.62
CA ILE A 168 -16.43 8.69 -7.04
C ILE A 168 -16.45 7.25 -7.62
N PRO A 169 -15.48 6.36 -7.35
CA PRO A 169 -15.50 5.00 -7.89
C PRO A 169 -16.73 4.16 -7.54
N PHE A 170 -17.39 4.41 -6.42
CA PHE A 170 -18.66 3.72 -6.05
C PHE A 170 -19.82 4.07 -6.99
N TYR A 171 -19.78 5.27 -7.59
CA TYR A 171 -20.78 5.76 -8.56
C TYR A 171 -20.39 5.47 -10.01
N LEU A 172 -19.12 5.11 -10.28
CA LEU A 172 -18.67 4.66 -11.60
C LEU A 172 -19.09 3.23 -11.92
N ASP A 173 -19.08 2.36 -10.90
CA ASP A 173 -19.41 0.94 -11.02
C ASP A 173 -20.08 0.45 -9.72
N PRO A 174 -21.37 0.08 -9.73
CA PRO A 174 -22.09 -0.39 -8.54
C PRO A 174 -21.49 -1.67 -7.90
N LYS A 175 -20.67 -2.43 -8.65
CA LYS A 175 -19.95 -3.61 -8.13
C LYS A 175 -18.74 -3.23 -7.28
N VAL A 176 -18.28 -1.98 -7.34
CA VAL A 176 -17.20 -1.48 -6.49
C VAL A 176 -17.74 -1.27 -5.08
N LYS A 177 -17.16 -2.00 -4.12
CA LYS A 177 -17.56 -1.94 -2.71
C LYS A 177 -16.41 -1.56 -1.76
N ALA A 178 -15.22 -1.37 -2.31
CA ALA A 178 -14.11 -0.83 -1.57
C ALA A 178 -13.14 -0.06 -2.50
N VAL A 179 -12.60 1.05 -2.01
CA VAL A 179 -11.73 1.95 -2.78
C VAL A 179 -10.51 2.31 -1.96
N GLY A 180 -9.33 2.10 -2.53
CA GLY A 180 -8.09 2.59 -1.94
C GLY A 180 -7.75 3.99 -2.40
N GLY A 181 -7.40 4.90 -1.49
CA GLY A 181 -6.81 6.18 -1.81
C GLY A 181 -5.30 6.07 -2.07
N CYS A 182 -4.74 7.14 -2.60
CA CYS A 182 -3.34 7.26 -2.98
C CYS A 182 -2.50 7.79 -1.81
N VAL A 183 -1.80 6.91 -1.11
CA VAL A 183 -0.93 7.30 0.01
C VAL A 183 0.45 7.70 -0.52
N LEU A 184 0.88 8.93 -0.22
CA LEU A 184 2.17 9.49 -0.59
C LEU A 184 2.95 9.92 0.66
N VAL A 185 4.25 10.18 0.48
CA VAL A 185 5.16 10.55 1.58
C VAL A 185 5.19 12.06 1.76
N ARG A 186 4.88 12.54 2.99
CA ARG A 186 4.95 13.96 3.35
C ARG A 186 6.40 14.39 3.61
N ASN A 187 7.10 13.64 4.42
CA ASN A 187 8.44 13.98 4.91
C ASN A 187 9.58 13.48 4.00
N TYR A 188 9.35 13.42 2.69
CA TYR A 188 10.33 12.87 1.74
C TYR A 188 11.64 13.67 1.65
N LYS A 189 11.68 14.91 2.12
CA LYS A 189 12.88 15.77 2.10
C LYS A 189 13.78 15.63 3.33
N ASP A 190 13.33 14.96 4.39
CA ASP A 190 14.03 14.96 5.67
C ASP A 190 15.36 14.20 5.63
N THR A 191 15.39 13.06 4.94
CA THR A 191 16.59 12.20 4.85
C THR A 191 16.64 11.46 3.52
N ILE A 192 17.82 10.90 3.17
CA ILE A 192 17.95 9.98 2.03
C ILE A 192 16.98 8.80 2.16
N CYS A 193 16.84 8.26 3.38
CA CYS A 193 15.94 7.16 3.66
C CYS A 193 14.48 7.51 3.32
N SER A 194 13.98 8.68 3.70
CA SER A 194 12.63 9.12 3.38
C SER A 194 12.47 9.53 1.90
N SER A 195 13.52 10.09 1.27
CA SER A 195 13.50 10.41 -0.17
C SER A 195 13.35 9.16 -1.05
N LEU A 196 14.09 8.10 -0.74
CA LEU A 196 13.98 6.81 -1.47
C LEU A 196 12.58 6.19 -1.29
N GLN A 197 12.01 6.25 -0.09
CA GLN A 197 10.62 5.83 0.15
C GLN A 197 9.62 6.71 -0.60
N GLY A 198 9.85 8.03 -0.68
CA GLY A 198 9.02 8.94 -1.46
C GLY A 198 8.91 8.52 -2.93
N TYR A 199 10.03 8.24 -3.56
CA TYR A 199 10.03 7.73 -4.94
C TYR A 199 9.39 6.34 -5.05
N GLU A 200 9.69 5.43 -4.12
CA GLU A 200 9.07 4.11 -4.08
C GLU A 200 7.54 4.21 -4.02
N TYR A 201 6.98 5.10 -3.19
CA TYR A 201 5.53 5.27 -3.07
C TYR A 201 4.91 5.81 -4.36
N LEU A 202 5.52 6.79 -5.00
CA LEU A 202 5.08 7.28 -6.31
C LEU A 202 5.07 6.16 -7.34
N LYS A 203 6.15 5.36 -7.43
CA LYS A 203 6.25 4.29 -8.43
C LYS A 203 5.33 3.10 -8.11
N ARG A 204 5.30 2.62 -6.86
CA ARG A 204 4.57 1.39 -6.49
C ARG A 204 3.12 1.64 -6.08
N ILE A 205 2.85 2.75 -5.37
CA ILE A 205 1.49 3.05 -4.92
C ILE A 205 0.73 3.85 -5.97
N GLN A 206 1.25 4.99 -6.42
CA GLN A 206 0.50 5.83 -7.36
C GLN A 206 0.43 5.17 -8.75
N VAL A 207 1.56 4.76 -9.34
CA VAL A 207 1.56 4.13 -10.67
C VAL A 207 1.14 2.67 -10.60
N GLY A 208 1.80 1.86 -9.79
CA GLY A 208 1.57 0.40 -9.74
C GLY A 208 0.15 0.01 -9.35
N ARG A 209 -0.46 0.69 -8.35
CA ARG A 209 -1.85 0.42 -7.97
C ARG A 209 -2.85 0.91 -9.00
N LEU A 210 -2.57 2.03 -9.67
CA LEU A 210 -3.37 2.51 -10.79
C LEU A 210 -3.44 1.46 -11.91
N VAL A 211 -2.29 0.87 -12.24
CA VAL A 211 -2.18 -0.18 -13.27
C VAL A 211 -2.91 -1.44 -12.84
N THR A 212 -2.66 -1.95 -11.63
CA THR A 212 -3.32 -3.17 -11.14
C THR A 212 -4.84 -2.99 -10.97
N ALA A 213 -5.31 -1.79 -10.60
CA ALA A 213 -6.73 -1.48 -10.56
C ALA A 213 -7.36 -1.45 -11.96
N GLN A 214 -6.68 -0.87 -12.96
CA GLN A 214 -7.15 -0.88 -14.34
C GLN A 214 -7.26 -2.30 -14.91
N LEU A 215 -6.38 -3.21 -14.49
CA LEU A 215 -6.40 -4.63 -14.87
C LEU A 215 -7.38 -5.47 -14.04
N GLY A 216 -8.05 -4.89 -13.05
CA GLY A 216 -8.96 -5.62 -12.15
C GLY A 216 -8.27 -6.52 -11.13
N ILE A 217 -6.94 -6.41 -10.97
CA ILE A 217 -6.12 -7.24 -10.06
C ILE A 217 -5.60 -6.48 -8.83
N TYR A 218 -6.12 -5.28 -8.55
CA TYR A 218 -5.76 -4.50 -7.37
C TYR A 218 -6.09 -5.27 -6.08
N HIS A 219 -5.11 -5.42 -5.18
CA HIS A 219 -5.18 -6.42 -4.13
C HIS A 219 -4.90 -5.92 -2.70
N ILE A 220 -4.56 -4.64 -2.52
CA ILE A 220 -4.32 -4.06 -1.19
C ILE A 220 -4.84 -2.63 -1.13
N ILE A 221 -5.95 -2.42 -0.42
CA ILE A 221 -6.41 -1.10 0.01
C ILE A 221 -5.61 -0.72 1.24
N SER A 222 -4.96 0.45 1.21
CA SER A 222 -4.15 0.89 2.35
C SER A 222 -5.00 1.22 3.57
N GLY A 223 -4.61 0.73 4.75
CA GLY A 223 -5.27 1.08 6.00
C GLY A 223 -5.03 2.53 6.43
N ALA A 224 -4.11 3.25 5.77
CA ALA A 224 -3.92 4.67 5.99
C ALA A 224 -4.95 5.53 5.27
N PHE A 225 -5.56 5.03 4.17
CA PHE A 225 -6.67 5.69 3.48
C PHE A 225 -7.42 4.69 2.60
N GLY A 226 -8.51 4.17 3.11
CA GLY A 226 -9.40 3.25 2.39
C GLY A 226 -10.86 3.55 2.69
N ALA A 227 -11.72 3.52 1.65
CA ALA A 227 -13.16 3.69 1.75
C ALA A 227 -13.87 2.37 1.45
N PHE A 228 -14.92 2.07 2.20
CA PHE A 228 -15.68 0.82 2.13
C PHE A 228 -17.18 1.10 2.18
N ASP A 229 -17.97 0.35 1.42
CA ASP A 229 -19.40 0.29 1.57
C ASP A 229 -19.74 -0.36 2.92
N ALA A 230 -20.50 0.33 3.76
CA ALA A 230 -20.73 -0.08 5.15
C ALA A 230 -21.44 -1.44 5.25
N GLU A 231 -22.43 -1.69 4.40
CA GLU A 231 -23.17 -2.94 4.38
C GLU A 231 -22.29 -4.11 3.95
N THR A 232 -21.51 -3.91 2.88
CA THR A 232 -20.55 -4.94 2.43
C THR A 232 -19.51 -5.23 3.49
N LEU A 233 -19.02 -4.23 4.20
CA LEU A 233 -18.03 -4.42 5.26
C LEU A 233 -18.61 -5.25 6.42
N LYS A 234 -19.86 -5.01 6.78
CA LYS A 234 -20.62 -5.80 7.77
C LYS A 234 -20.82 -7.25 7.30
N GLN A 235 -21.21 -7.45 6.03
CA GLN A 235 -21.40 -8.79 5.43
C GLN A 235 -20.13 -9.63 5.43
N VAL A 236 -18.96 -9.03 5.18
CA VAL A 236 -17.67 -9.76 5.21
C VAL A 236 -17.08 -9.91 6.61
N GLY A 237 -17.77 -9.42 7.66
CA GLY A 237 -17.38 -9.57 9.07
C GLY A 237 -16.23 -8.66 9.49
N TYR A 238 -16.14 -7.45 8.93
CA TYR A 238 -15.16 -6.42 9.29
C TYR A 238 -13.69 -6.89 9.21
N TRP A 239 -12.78 -6.23 9.95
CA TRP A 239 -11.35 -6.56 9.98
C TRP A 239 -11.04 -7.68 10.96
N ASP A 240 -10.30 -8.68 10.53
CA ASP A 240 -9.83 -9.72 11.42
C ASP A 240 -8.62 -9.25 12.23
N ILE A 241 -8.56 -9.67 13.49
CA ILE A 241 -7.45 -9.36 14.39
C ILE A 241 -6.19 -10.07 13.91
N GLY A 242 -5.11 -9.31 13.73
CA GLY A 242 -3.81 -9.82 13.34
C GLY A 242 -3.09 -8.95 12.31
N PRO A 243 -1.83 -9.24 11.99
CA PRO A 243 -1.06 -8.48 11.01
C PRO A 243 -1.60 -8.68 9.59
N GLY A 244 -1.60 -7.61 8.80
CA GLY A 244 -2.02 -7.63 7.39
C GLY A 244 -3.47 -7.25 7.15
N LEU A 245 -4.06 -6.46 8.05
CA LEU A 245 -5.43 -5.95 8.00
C LEU A 245 -5.87 -5.51 6.60
N ASP A 246 -5.02 -4.73 5.94
CA ASP A 246 -5.28 -4.08 4.66
C ASP A 246 -5.46 -5.08 3.52
N GLY A 247 -4.55 -6.04 3.42
CA GLY A 247 -4.62 -7.10 2.42
C GLY A 247 -5.72 -8.11 2.72
N ASP A 248 -5.95 -8.40 3.99
CA ASP A 248 -6.97 -9.35 4.44
C ASP A 248 -8.37 -8.86 4.10
N ILE A 249 -8.75 -7.65 4.52
CA ILE A 249 -10.07 -7.07 4.23
C ILE A 249 -10.30 -6.91 2.72
N THR A 250 -9.27 -6.54 1.96
CA THR A 250 -9.35 -6.43 0.50
C THR A 250 -9.69 -7.79 -0.12
N GLN A 251 -9.09 -8.87 0.36
CA GLN A 251 -9.39 -10.23 -0.11
C GLN A 251 -10.79 -10.68 0.29
N LYS A 252 -11.25 -10.38 1.51
CA LYS A 252 -12.62 -10.69 1.96
C LYS A 252 -13.67 -10.06 1.05
N VAL A 253 -13.51 -8.77 0.73
CA VAL A 253 -14.40 -8.04 -0.20
C VAL A 253 -14.37 -8.67 -1.61
N ARG A 254 -13.18 -9.02 -2.13
CA ARG A 254 -13.05 -9.67 -3.44
C ARG A 254 -13.64 -11.08 -3.46
N LYS A 255 -13.46 -11.87 -2.39
CA LYS A 255 -14.05 -13.22 -2.24
C LYS A 255 -15.57 -13.18 -2.15
N ALA A 256 -16.16 -12.10 -1.63
CA ALA A 256 -17.60 -11.87 -1.64
C ALA A 256 -18.16 -11.52 -3.05
N GLY A 257 -17.31 -11.49 -4.09
CA GLY A 257 -17.71 -11.21 -5.48
C GLY A 257 -17.72 -9.72 -5.85
N HIS A 258 -17.28 -8.85 -4.96
CA HIS A 258 -17.25 -7.41 -5.20
C HIS A 258 -15.95 -6.96 -5.87
N ARG A 259 -16.03 -5.81 -6.54
CA ARG A 259 -14.85 -5.16 -7.13
C ARG A 259 -14.22 -4.19 -6.13
N VAL A 260 -12.90 -4.06 -6.24
CA VAL A 260 -12.13 -3.05 -5.53
C VAL A 260 -11.51 -2.07 -6.54
N ALA A 261 -11.50 -0.78 -6.20
CA ALA A 261 -10.98 0.28 -7.06
C ALA A 261 -9.85 1.05 -6.38
N PHE A 262 -9.13 1.84 -7.16
CA PHE A 262 -8.09 2.74 -6.68
C PHE A 262 -8.32 4.16 -7.20
N ALA A 263 -8.48 5.10 -6.28
CA ALA A 263 -8.60 6.53 -6.56
C ALA A 263 -7.22 7.18 -6.49
N HIS A 264 -6.54 7.31 -7.62
CA HIS A 264 -5.16 7.81 -7.70
C HIS A 264 -5.02 9.29 -7.36
N ASP A 265 -6.09 10.04 -7.44
CA ASP A 265 -6.25 11.47 -7.14
C ASP A 265 -6.91 11.74 -5.77
N ALA A 266 -7.32 10.71 -5.05
CA ALA A 266 -7.65 10.80 -3.63
C ALA A 266 -6.36 10.70 -2.82
N VAL A 267 -5.63 11.81 -2.66
CA VAL A 267 -4.29 11.82 -2.08
C VAL A 267 -4.32 11.97 -0.57
N CYS A 268 -3.60 11.07 0.09
CA CYS A 268 -3.31 11.08 1.52
C CYS A 268 -1.80 11.16 1.73
N LEU A 269 -1.34 12.08 2.56
CA LEU A 269 0.06 12.25 2.91
C LEU A 269 0.33 11.69 4.30
N THR A 270 1.32 10.81 4.43
CA THR A 270 1.75 10.22 5.69
C THR A 270 3.25 10.40 5.91
N ASN A 271 3.71 10.26 7.14
CA ASN A 271 5.12 10.27 7.46
C ASN A 271 5.71 8.87 7.37
N VAL A 272 6.91 8.77 6.80
CA VAL A 272 7.67 7.51 6.72
C VAL A 272 8.88 7.53 7.63
N PRO A 273 9.41 6.36 8.02
CA PRO A 273 10.62 6.28 8.82
C PRO A 273 11.81 7.01 8.18
N THR A 274 12.47 7.85 8.96
CA THR A 274 13.70 8.57 8.55
C THR A 274 14.97 7.78 8.85
N LYS A 275 14.89 6.74 9.72
CA LYS A 275 16.01 5.88 10.12
C LYS A 275 15.89 4.51 9.47
N TRP A 276 16.99 4.00 8.89
CA TRP A 276 17.05 2.69 8.22
C TRP A 276 16.60 1.53 9.08
N TYR A 277 16.95 1.52 10.35
CA TYR A 277 16.50 0.50 11.31
C TYR A 277 14.96 0.46 11.44
N LYS A 278 14.32 1.62 11.62
CA LYS A 278 12.84 1.70 11.71
C LYS A 278 12.19 1.25 10.40
N LEU A 279 12.76 1.66 9.26
CA LEU A 279 12.31 1.23 7.94
C LEU A 279 12.42 -0.29 7.79
N TYR A 280 13.55 -0.89 8.15
CA TYR A 280 13.75 -2.35 8.09
C TYR A 280 12.64 -3.09 8.86
N HIS A 281 12.38 -2.73 10.12
CA HIS A 281 11.33 -3.36 10.92
C HIS A 281 9.93 -3.17 10.34
N GLN A 282 9.62 -1.99 9.80
CA GLN A 282 8.35 -1.73 9.11
C GLN A 282 8.19 -2.65 7.89
N ARG A 283 9.22 -2.79 7.05
CA ARG A 283 9.19 -3.64 5.84
C ARG A 283 9.13 -5.13 6.17
N VAL A 284 9.83 -5.55 7.20
CA VAL A 284 9.74 -6.94 7.72
C VAL A 284 8.31 -7.25 8.18
N ARG A 285 7.67 -6.36 8.94
CA ARG A 285 6.28 -6.52 9.39
C ARG A 285 5.32 -6.63 8.20
N TRP A 286 5.43 -5.74 7.21
CA TRP A 286 4.58 -5.78 6.01
C TRP A 286 4.76 -7.07 5.19
N SER A 287 6.01 -7.51 5.02
CA SER A 287 6.28 -8.72 4.25
C SER A 287 5.85 -10.01 4.96
N ARG A 288 5.90 -10.07 6.30
CA ARG A 288 5.33 -11.19 7.07
C ARG A 288 3.82 -11.31 6.87
N SER A 289 3.12 -10.17 6.90
CA SER A 289 1.68 -10.17 6.72
C SER A 289 1.25 -10.71 5.35
N LEU A 290 2.02 -10.42 4.28
CA LEU A 290 1.78 -10.96 2.94
C LEU A 290 1.80 -12.49 2.92
N VAL A 291 2.81 -13.12 3.54
CA VAL A 291 2.89 -14.59 3.64
C VAL A 291 1.68 -15.15 4.39
N ARG A 292 1.30 -14.54 5.51
CA ARG A 292 0.18 -15.00 6.33
C ARG A 292 -1.13 -15.01 5.56
N PHE A 293 -1.55 -13.88 4.98
CA PHE A 293 -2.87 -13.82 4.36
C PHE A 293 -2.89 -14.40 2.95
N ARG A 294 -1.77 -14.37 2.18
CA ARG A 294 -1.71 -14.91 0.81
C ARG A 294 -1.49 -16.42 0.76
N LEU A 295 -0.51 -16.91 1.55
CA LEU A 295 -0.09 -18.31 1.47
C LEU A 295 -0.75 -19.21 2.52
N ARG A 296 -1.53 -18.65 3.47
CA ARG A 296 -2.18 -19.46 4.51
C ARG A 296 -3.69 -19.23 4.58
N LYS A 297 -4.12 -17.96 4.73
CA LYS A 297 -5.51 -17.66 5.04
C LYS A 297 -6.43 -17.73 3.82
N HIS A 298 -5.96 -17.26 2.66
CA HIS A 298 -6.78 -17.11 1.46
C HIS A 298 -6.31 -17.97 0.28
N LEU A 299 -5.66 -19.13 0.51
CA LEU A 299 -5.30 -20.07 -0.55
C LEU A 299 -6.51 -20.65 -1.30
N ASP A 300 -7.65 -20.72 -0.64
CA ASP A 300 -8.91 -21.17 -1.23
C ASP A 300 -9.35 -20.34 -2.45
N ILE A 301 -8.85 -19.10 -2.59
CA ILE A 301 -9.12 -18.25 -3.77
C ILE A 301 -8.50 -18.81 -5.07
N LEU A 302 -7.51 -19.69 -4.94
CA LEU A 302 -6.86 -20.36 -6.07
C LEU A 302 -7.66 -21.57 -6.56
N LEU A 303 -8.55 -22.10 -5.73
CA LEU A 303 -9.32 -23.29 -6.03
C LEU A 303 -10.69 -22.92 -6.64
N PRO A 304 -11.18 -23.67 -7.64
CA PRO A 304 -12.54 -23.51 -8.14
C PRO A 304 -13.57 -23.68 -7.01
N ASN A 305 -14.29 -22.62 -6.70
CA ASN A 305 -15.38 -22.61 -5.74
C ASN A 305 -16.53 -21.72 -6.26
N ARG A 306 -17.67 -21.69 -5.54
CA ARG A 306 -18.87 -20.94 -5.98
C ARG A 306 -18.60 -19.46 -6.28
N ASN A 307 -17.63 -18.84 -5.63
CA ASN A 307 -17.28 -17.44 -5.80
C ASN A 307 -15.97 -17.25 -6.59
N TRP A 308 -15.50 -18.31 -7.27
CA TRP A 308 -14.28 -18.26 -8.04
C TRP A 308 -14.38 -17.23 -9.17
N ASN A 309 -13.35 -16.41 -9.29
CA ASN A 309 -13.25 -15.37 -10.32
C ASN A 309 -11.82 -15.35 -10.86
N PHE A 310 -11.71 -15.38 -12.20
CA PHE A 310 -10.40 -15.39 -12.88
C PHE A 310 -9.53 -14.19 -12.46
N ALA A 311 -10.09 -12.98 -12.31
CA ALA A 311 -9.34 -11.80 -11.86
C ALA A 311 -8.80 -11.97 -10.43
N ASN A 312 -9.54 -12.66 -9.54
CA ASN A 312 -9.08 -12.96 -8.18
C ASN A 312 -7.93 -13.99 -8.20
N PHE A 313 -8.06 -15.01 -9.03
CA PHE A 313 -7.01 -16.01 -9.25
C PHE A 313 -5.72 -15.33 -9.76
N VAL A 314 -5.79 -14.53 -10.85
CA VAL A 314 -4.64 -13.81 -11.40
C VAL A 314 -4.03 -12.85 -10.38
N SER A 315 -4.86 -12.09 -9.66
CA SER A 315 -4.42 -11.15 -8.62
C SER A 315 -3.63 -11.85 -7.51
N ASN A 316 -4.08 -13.02 -7.08
CA ASN A 316 -3.41 -13.76 -6.02
C ASN A 316 -2.13 -14.42 -6.52
N MET A 317 -2.17 -15.05 -7.69
CA MET A 317 -1.00 -15.65 -8.34
C MET A 317 0.08 -14.60 -8.63
N GLU A 318 -0.30 -13.44 -9.15
CA GLU A 318 0.63 -12.33 -9.40
C GLU A 318 1.31 -11.89 -8.10
N SER A 319 0.55 -11.70 -7.03
CA SER A 319 1.11 -11.30 -5.74
C SER A 319 2.00 -12.40 -5.13
N ILE A 320 1.60 -13.67 -5.19
CA ILE A 320 2.43 -14.79 -4.69
C ILE A 320 3.73 -14.84 -5.49
N PHE A 321 3.66 -14.75 -6.82
CA PHE A 321 4.85 -14.81 -7.66
C PHE A 321 5.78 -13.63 -7.41
N TYR A 322 5.31 -12.38 -7.57
CA TYR A 322 6.15 -11.18 -7.50
C TYR A 322 6.56 -10.78 -6.09
N ASP A 323 5.71 -11.02 -5.09
CA ASP A 323 6.00 -10.63 -3.71
C ASP A 323 6.67 -11.73 -2.89
N CYS A 324 6.44 -13.03 -3.21
CA CYS A 324 7.01 -14.14 -2.45
C CYS A 324 8.08 -14.90 -3.24
N ILE A 325 7.72 -15.52 -4.37
CA ILE A 325 8.59 -16.44 -5.11
C ILE A 325 9.76 -15.72 -5.77
N LEU A 326 9.49 -14.61 -6.45
CA LEU A 326 10.49 -13.85 -7.21
C LEU A 326 11.66 -13.37 -6.35
N ASN A 327 11.41 -13.15 -5.07
CA ASN A 327 12.46 -12.76 -4.13
C ASN A 327 13.53 -13.85 -3.97
N PHE A 328 13.13 -15.14 -3.93
CA PHE A 328 14.06 -16.27 -3.86
C PHE A 328 14.74 -16.53 -5.21
N ILE A 329 14.01 -16.42 -6.32
CA ILE A 329 14.57 -16.54 -7.69
C ILE A 329 15.67 -15.48 -7.89
N TRP A 330 15.50 -14.27 -7.36
CA TRP A 330 16.52 -13.23 -7.45
C TRP A 330 17.80 -13.58 -6.70
N TRP A 331 17.71 -14.17 -5.50
CA TRP A 331 18.90 -14.64 -4.76
C TRP A 331 19.60 -15.75 -5.52
N PHE A 332 18.84 -16.71 -6.05
CA PHE A 332 19.39 -17.77 -6.89
C PHE A 332 20.07 -17.19 -8.15
N TYR A 333 19.48 -16.19 -8.77
CA TYR A 333 20.06 -15.49 -9.92
C TYR A 333 21.39 -14.81 -9.55
N ILE A 334 21.48 -14.09 -8.43
CA ILE A 334 22.74 -13.45 -8.00
C ILE A 334 23.82 -14.49 -7.68
N ILE A 335 23.47 -15.56 -6.97
CA ILE A 335 24.41 -16.66 -6.67
C ILE A 335 24.93 -17.27 -7.98
N ASN A 336 24.06 -17.50 -8.94
CA ASN A 336 24.44 -18.04 -10.26
C ASN A 336 25.40 -17.09 -11.00
N LEU A 337 25.16 -15.76 -10.98
CA LEU A 337 26.09 -14.80 -11.56
C LEU A 337 27.49 -14.85 -10.89
N VAL A 338 27.55 -15.01 -9.58
CA VAL A 338 28.85 -15.16 -8.86
C VAL A 338 29.58 -16.39 -9.34
N PHE A 339 28.90 -17.54 -9.50
CA PHE A 339 29.53 -18.78 -9.95
C PHE A 339 29.99 -18.74 -11.41
N ILE A 340 29.16 -18.18 -12.31
CA ILE A 340 29.49 -18.13 -13.74
C ILE A 340 30.61 -17.11 -14.02
N PHE A 341 30.55 -15.96 -13.37
CA PHE A 341 31.44 -14.83 -13.65
C PHE A 341 32.44 -14.56 -12.53
N HIS A 342 32.84 -15.57 -11.77
CA HIS A 342 33.66 -15.41 -10.55
C HIS A 342 34.84 -14.44 -10.73
N ALA A 343 35.53 -14.47 -11.88
CA ALA A 343 36.69 -13.59 -12.17
C ALA A 343 36.30 -12.18 -12.65
N SER A 344 35.09 -12.02 -13.22
CA SER A 344 34.57 -10.76 -13.78
C SER A 344 33.26 -10.34 -13.11
N PHE A 345 33.01 -10.84 -11.90
CA PHE A 345 31.76 -10.58 -11.19
C PHE A 345 31.52 -9.10 -10.92
N LEU A 346 32.58 -8.35 -10.60
CA LEU A 346 32.45 -6.92 -10.31
C LEU A 346 32.01 -6.15 -11.55
N GLU A 347 32.56 -6.44 -12.72
CA GLU A 347 32.23 -5.82 -13.99
C GLU A 347 30.77 -6.13 -14.39
N VAL A 348 30.38 -7.41 -14.28
CA VAL A 348 29.00 -7.85 -14.52
C VAL A 348 28.03 -7.16 -13.54
N PHE A 349 28.39 -7.10 -12.26
CA PHE A 349 27.58 -6.44 -11.26
C PHE A 349 27.42 -4.93 -11.54
N MET A 350 28.50 -4.24 -11.88
CA MET A 350 28.48 -2.81 -12.19
C MET A 350 27.64 -2.52 -13.44
N LEU A 351 27.78 -3.33 -14.49
CA LEU A 351 26.96 -3.17 -15.70
C LEU A 351 25.48 -3.40 -15.38
N GLY A 352 25.15 -4.44 -14.60
CA GLY A 352 23.78 -4.70 -14.14
C GLY A 352 23.22 -3.57 -13.29
N TYR A 353 24.05 -2.93 -12.46
CA TYR A 353 23.68 -1.75 -11.69
C TYR A 353 23.36 -0.56 -12.58
N LEU A 354 24.19 -0.28 -13.60
CA LEU A 354 23.97 0.79 -14.58
C LEU A 354 22.71 0.57 -15.40
N LEU A 355 22.46 -0.66 -15.87
CA LEU A 355 21.22 -1.03 -16.55
C LEU A 355 19.98 -0.76 -15.66
N ARG A 356 20.05 -1.06 -14.36
CA ARG A 356 18.98 -0.77 -13.43
C ARG A 356 18.78 0.74 -13.21
N ILE A 357 19.84 1.54 -13.21
CA ILE A 357 19.72 3.01 -13.18
C ILE A 357 18.96 3.49 -14.42
N ALA A 358 19.36 3.04 -15.62
CA ALA A 358 18.70 3.41 -16.87
C ALA A 358 17.20 3.07 -16.86
N ILE A 359 16.86 1.86 -16.40
CA ILE A 359 15.47 1.42 -16.25
C ILE A 359 14.72 2.25 -15.19
N ASN A 360 15.35 2.63 -14.09
CA ASN A 360 14.72 3.51 -13.10
C ASN A 360 14.47 4.93 -13.64
N ILE A 361 15.29 5.44 -14.56
CA ILE A 361 15.01 6.70 -15.27
C ILE A 361 13.75 6.56 -16.13
N ILE A 362 13.60 5.43 -16.84
CA ILE A 362 12.35 5.11 -17.57
C ILE A 362 11.17 5.06 -16.60
N GLY A 363 11.33 4.42 -15.45
CA GLY A 363 10.31 4.38 -14.39
C GLY A 363 9.95 5.75 -13.81
N TRP A 364 10.93 6.66 -13.72
CA TRP A 364 10.67 8.03 -13.31
C TRP A 364 9.80 8.78 -14.35
N GLY A 365 9.97 8.49 -15.64
CA GLY A 365 9.09 8.97 -16.69
C GLY A 365 7.61 8.58 -16.45
N LEU A 366 7.34 7.31 -16.06
CA LEU A 366 5.99 6.86 -15.68
C LEU A 366 5.43 7.65 -14.51
N VAL A 367 6.22 7.85 -13.47
CA VAL A 367 5.81 8.64 -12.30
C VAL A 367 5.43 10.06 -12.72
N ARG A 368 6.24 10.70 -13.58
CA ARG A 368 5.98 12.06 -14.07
C ARG A 368 4.72 12.17 -14.94
N LEU A 369 4.36 11.10 -15.67
CA LEU A 369 3.12 11.05 -16.45
C LEU A 369 1.87 11.01 -15.58
N VAL A 370 1.93 10.31 -14.44
CA VAL A 370 0.78 10.09 -13.56
C VAL A 370 0.65 11.16 -12.48
N SER A 371 1.77 11.65 -11.94
CA SER A 371 1.75 12.57 -10.81
C SER A 371 1.31 13.97 -11.22
N GLU A 372 0.35 14.53 -10.49
CA GLU A 372 -0.05 15.92 -10.57
C GLU A 372 1.02 16.86 -9.96
N ARG A 373 1.80 16.35 -9.01
CA ARG A 373 2.86 17.06 -8.29
C ARG A 373 4.20 17.01 -9.03
N LYS A 374 4.23 17.49 -10.28
CA LYS A 374 5.37 17.37 -11.20
C LYS A 374 6.66 17.98 -10.66
N HIS A 375 6.59 19.06 -9.88
CA HIS A 375 7.78 19.67 -9.25
C HIS A 375 8.40 18.76 -8.18
N GLU A 376 7.57 18.05 -7.42
CA GLU A 376 8.09 17.11 -6.42
C GLU A 376 8.79 15.92 -7.08
N THR A 377 8.34 15.48 -8.27
CA THR A 377 8.98 14.37 -8.98
C THR A 377 10.41 14.67 -9.41
N LEU A 378 10.76 15.94 -9.67
CA LEU A 378 12.12 16.35 -10.00
C LEU A 378 13.08 16.17 -8.82
N TRP A 379 12.59 16.32 -7.59
CA TRP A 379 13.39 16.08 -6.39
C TRP A 379 13.99 14.69 -6.37
N PHE A 380 13.25 13.69 -6.83
CA PHE A 380 13.65 12.27 -6.76
C PHE A 380 14.66 11.86 -7.82
N LEU A 381 14.86 12.66 -8.88
CA LEU A 381 15.80 12.34 -9.96
C LEU A 381 17.23 12.12 -9.42
N ARG A 382 17.65 12.93 -8.44
CA ARG A 382 18.97 12.83 -7.78
C ARG A 382 19.19 11.52 -7.03
N TYR A 383 18.11 10.85 -6.63
CA TYR A 383 18.16 9.61 -5.86
C TYR A 383 17.99 8.35 -6.73
N ILE A 384 17.73 8.51 -8.04
CA ILE A 384 17.53 7.37 -8.95
C ILE A 384 18.76 6.46 -8.97
N VAL A 385 19.95 7.02 -8.85
CA VAL A 385 21.21 6.25 -8.79
C VAL A 385 21.25 5.30 -7.59
N LEU A 386 20.60 5.65 -6.47
CA LEU A 386 20.54 4.84 -5.26
C LEU A 386 19.39 3.82 -5.26
N MET A 387 18.44 3.96 -6.18
CA MET A 387 17.26 3.07 -6.22
C MET A 387 17.60 1.59 -6.45
N PRO A 388 18.58 1.21 -7.28
CA PRO A 388 18.95 -0.21 -7.40
C PRO A 388 19.47 -0.81 -6.09
N ALA A 389 20.26 -0.05 -5.32
CA ALA A 389 20.72 -0.48 -3.99
C ALA A 389 19.55 -0.58 -3.00
N TYR A 390 18.65 0.38 -2.99
CA TYR A 390 17.49 0.41 -2.11
C TYR A 390 16.49 -0.70 -2.42
N THR A 391 15.98 -0.77 -3.66
CA THR A 391 14.92 -1.72 -4.03
C THR A 391 15.47 -3.12 -4.33
N GLY A 392 16.66 -3.21 -4.96
CA GLY A 392 17.27 -4.47 -5.35
C GLY A 392 17.98 -5.20 -4.20
N TRP A 393 18.47 -4.48 -3.19
CA TRP A 393 19.21 -5.11 -2.08
C TRP A 393 18.53 -4.90 -0.74
N PHE A 394 18.39 -3.66 -0.27
CA PHE A 394 17.85 -3.39 1.06
C PHE A 394 16.45 -3.96 1.26
N LEU A 395 15.51 -3.65 0.36
CA LEU A 395 14.13 -4.14 0.47
C LEU A 395 14.03 -5.65 0.26
N ARG A 396 14.85 -6.23 -0.63
CA ARG A 396 14.86 -7.69 -0.84
C ARG A 396 15.42 -8.41 0.38
N PHE A 397 16.47 -7.89 1.00
CA PHE A 397 17.01 -8.45 2.23
C PHE A 397 15.97 -8.44 3.36
N ALA A 398 15.30 -7.30 3.57
CA ALA A 398 14.23 -7.20 4.56
C ALA A 398 13.08 -8.17 4.27
N ARG A 399 12.71 -8.33 2.99
CA ARG A 399 11.67 -9.27 2.53
C ARG A 399 12.09 -10.72 2.77
N THR A 400 13.32 -11.10 2.43
CA THR A 400 13.84 -12.46 2.67
C THR A 400 13.82 -12.82 4.14
N ALA A 401 14.34 -11.94 5.00
CA ALA A 401 14.31 -12.12 6.45
C ALA A 401 12.89 -12.29 7.00
N ALA A 402 11.94 -11.51 6.46
CA ALA A 402 10.53 -11.61 6.82
C ALA A 402 9.91 -12.94 6.38
N GLN A 403 10.13 -13.33 5.13
CA GLN A 403 9.58 -14.56 4.55
C GLN A 403 10.11 -15.81 5.24
N LEU A 404 11.43 -15.92 5.43
CA LEU A 404 12.02 -17.03 6.17
C LEU A 404 11.52 -17.06 7.62
N GLY A 405 11.48 -15.89 8.29
CA GLY A 405 10.96 -15.79 9.65
C GLY A 405 9.49 -16.17 9.78
N GLU A 406 8.69 -15.95 8.73
CA GLU A 406 7.27 -16.30 8.75
C GLU A 406 7.01 -17.73 8.31
N LEU A 407 7.71 -18.23 7.30
CA LEU A 407 7.55 -19.61 6.80
C LEU A 407 7.93 -20.66 7.85
N PHE A 408 9.05 -20.43 8.53
CA PHE A 408 9.60 -21.40 9.48
C PHE A 408 9.22 -21.15 10.95
N PHE A 409 9.02 -19.89 11.36
CA PHE A 409 8.86 -19.52 12.77
C PHE A 409 7.55 -18.82 13.11
N PHE A 410 6.63 -18.61 12.18
CA PHE A 410 5.31 -18.00 12.39
C PHE A 410 5.34 -16.68 13.18
N ARG A 411 6.38 -15.86 12.92
CA ARG A 411 6.66 -14.65 13.70
C ARG A 411 5.57 -13.56 13.63
N SER A 412 4.65 -13.62 12.66
CA SER A 412 3.53 -12.67 12.57
C SER A 412 2.53 -12.81 13.72
N TYR A 413 2.48 -13.95 14.35
CA TYR A 413 1.60 -14.19 15.50
C TYR A 413 2.13 -13.58 16.81
N LYS A 414 3.37 -13.09 16.82
CA LYS A 414 4.04 -12.43 17.95
C LYS A 414 4.25 -10.94 17.71
N ASP A 415 3.34 -10.28 16.98
CA ASP A 415 3.47 -8.86 16.63
C ASP A 415 2.90 -7.99 17.75
N ASN A 416 3.73 -7.10 18.30
CA ASN A 416 3.35 -6.16 19.37
C ASN A 416 2.30 -5.10 18.93
N TRP A 417 2.09 -4.89 17.63
CA TRP A 417 1.06 -4.01 17.08
C TRP A 417 -0.34 -4.63 17.11
N ASN A 418 -0.38 -5.95 17.17
CA ASN A 418 -1.59 -6.73 17.36
C ASN A 418 -1.37 -7.59 18.59
N PRO A 419 -1.74 -7.11 19.78
CA PRO A 419 -1.60 -7.87 21.01
C PRO A 419 -2.34 -9.20 20.90
N TYR A 420 -1.85 -10.21 21.59
CA TYR A 420 -2.41 -11.53 21.60
C TYR A 420 -3.92 -11.48 21.85
N LYS A 421 -4.68 -12.45 21.32
CA LYS A 421 -6.13 -12.55 21.48
C LYS A 421 -6.62 -12.51 22.94
N THR A 422 -5.75 -12.84 23.85
CA THR A 422 -6.01 -12.76 25.29
C THR A 422 -5.40 -11.47 25.83
N SER A 423 -6.21 -10.67 26.51
CA SER A 423 -5.69 -9.51 27.24
C SER A 423 -4.64 -9.97 28.25
N ARG A 424 -3.70 -9.12 28.58
CA ARG A 424 -2.73 -9.40 29.63
C ARG A 424 -3.41 -9.69 30.96
N SER A 425 -4.54 -9.04 31.22
CA SER A 425 -5.40 -9.29 32.40
C SER A 425 -5.99 -10.71 32.37
N ALA A 426 -6.52 -11.15 31.23
CA ALA A 426 -7.04 -12.50 31.10
C ALA A 426 -5.95 -13.58 31.24
N GLN A 427 -4.71 -13.29 30.80
CA GLN A 427 -3.57 -14.18 31.02
C GLN A 427 -3.15 -14.26 32.49
N LEU A 428 -3.26 -13.12 33.22
CA LEU A 428 -2.94 -13.07 34.66
C LEU A 428 -4.03 -13.71 35.52
N GLU A 429 -5.27 -13.69 35.06
CA GLU A 429 -6.43 -14.23 35.77
C GLU A 429 -6.75 -15.69 35.37
N HIS A 430 -5.96 -16.30 34.50
CA HIS A 430 -6.14 -17.69 34.02
C HIS A 430 -7.53 -17.95 33.40
N ILE A 431 -8.13 -16.93 32.77
CA ILE A 431 -9.41 -17.02 32.06
C ILE A 431 -9.21 -17.37 30.57
#